data_50fdf92ab983d12813ed22c272de63c4
#
_entry.id   50fdf92ab983d12813ed22c272de63c4
#
_cell.length_a   1.000
_cell.length_b   1.000
_cell.length_c   1.000
_cell.angle_alpha   90.00
_cell.angle_beta   90.00
_cell.angle_gamma   90.00
#
_symmetry.space_group_name_H-M   'P 1'
#
loop_
_entity.id
_entity.type
_entity.pdbx_description
1 polymer ?
#
loop_
_entity_poly.entity_id
_entity_poly.type
_entity_poly.pdbx_seq_one_letter_code
_entity_poly.pdbx_strand_id
1 'polypeptide(L)'
;MSGGIFMTITSSTTLRNDYAKISAMAHASDEPIYITKNGEGDIAVLSIEALERRDEMIRLKAHLDLVEEGRIAGTQGISVEEARNRLMEKYKNAGL
;
A
#
# COMPACT_ATOMS: atom_id res chain seq x y z
N MET A 1 2.24 -21.29 14.64
CA MET A 1 1.27 -20.41 14.00
C MET A 1 1.17 -20.71 12.53
N SER A 2 0.01 -20.91 12.09
CA SER A 2 -0.21 -21.10 10.68
C SER A 2 0.17 -19.85 9.89
N GLY A 3 0.45 -20.00 8.62
CA GLY A 3 0.74 -18.88 7.75
C GLY A 3 -0.49 -18.06 7.37
N GLY A 4 -1.53 -18.06 8.19
CA GLY A 4 -2.74 -17.32 7.90
C GLY A 4 -2.51 -15.81 7.87
N ILE A 5 -3.39 -15.11 7.20
CA ILE A 5 -3.41 -13.66 7.18
C ILE A 5 -4.11 -13.17 8.44
N PHE A 6 -3.41 -12.34 9.20
CA PHE A 6 -3.99 -11.70 10.36
C PHE A 6 -4.42 -10.30 10.02
N MET A 7 -5.69 -10.01 10.26
CA MET A 7 -6.18 -8.65 10.23
C MET A 7 -6.36 -8.18 11.68
N THR A 8 -5.65 -7.14 12.04
CA THR A 8 -5.85 -6.52 13.34
C THR A 8 -6.93 -5.46 13.17
N ILE A 9 -8.03 -5.66 13.87
CA ILE A 9 -9.19 -4.77 13.81
C ILE A 9 -9.45 -4.23 15.20
N THR A 10 -9.60 -2.93 15.34
CA THR A 10 -9.95 -2.31 16.60
C THR A 10 -10.90 -1.15 16.36
N SER A 11 -11.51 -0.64 17.42
CA SER A 11 -12.49 0.42 17.31
C SER A 11 -11.84 1.81 17.37
N SER A 12 -12.55 2.79 16.84
CA SER A 12 -12.14 4.20 16.97
C SER A 12 -12.08 4.64 18.42
N THR A 13 -12.94 4.07 19.28
CA THR A 13 -12.91 4.35 20.71
C THR A 13 -11.61 3.87 21.35
N THR A 14 -11.15 2.66 21.00
CA THR A 14 -9.88 2.13 21.50
C THR A 14 -8.72 2.99 21.03
N LEU A 15 -8.72 3.41 19.78
CA LEU A 15 -7.68 4.30 19.25
C LEU A 15 -7.62 5.61 20.06
N ARG A 16 -8.77 6.20 20.32
CA ARG A 16 -8.83 7.46 21.06
C ARG A 16 -8.41 7.30 22.51
N ASN A 17 -8.83 6.22 23.17
CA ASN A 17 -8.62 6.04 24.61
C ASN A 17 -7.29 5.37 24.94
N ASP A 18 -6.69 4.64 23.99
CA ASP A 18 -5.46 3.90 24.23
C ASP A 18 -4.51 4.03 23.04
N TYR A 19 -4.22 5.27 22.70
CA TYR A 19 -3.33 5.59 21.57
C TYR A 19 -1.97 4.91 21.71
N ALA A 20 -1.40 4.91 22.91
CA ALA A 20 -0.08 4.33 23.14
C ALA A 20 -0.03 2.84 22.78
N LYS A 21 -1.09 2.11 23.10
CA LYS A 21 -1.21 0.70 22.76
C LYS A 21 -1.27 0.52 21.24
N ILE A 22 -2.10 1.31 20.56
CA ILE A 22 -2.25 1.23 19.11
C ILE A 22 -0.93 1.60 18.42
N SER A 23 -0.26 2.64 18.91
CA SER A 23 1.05 3.03 18.39
C SER A 23 2.07 1.91 18.54
N ALA A 24 2.13 1.27 19.69
CA ALA A 24 3.04 0.14 19.92
C ALA A 24 2.74 -1.02 18.96
N MET A 25 1.48 -1.32 18.75
CA MET A 25 1.07 -2.36 17.81
C MET A 25 1.47 -2.01 16.38
N ALA A 26 1.30 -0.75 16.00
CA ALA A 26 1.66 -0.29 14.66
C ALA A 26 3.17 -0.39 14.41
N HIS A 27 4.00 -0.11 15.44
CA HIS A 27 5.44 -0.23 15.32
C HIS A 27 5.93 -1.68 15.37
N ALA A 28 5.14 -2.58 15.91
CA ALA A 28 5.54 -3.99 16.05
C ALA A 28 5.38 -4.78 14.75
N SER A 29 4.70 -4.25 13.76
CA SER A 29 4.40 -4.98 12.53
C SER A 29 4.29 -4.01 11.36
N ASP A 30 4.49 -4.51 10.15
CA ASP A 30 4.25 -3.75 8.93
C ASP A 30 2.80 -3.82 8.48
N GLU A 31 1.99 -4.64 9.15
CA GLU A 31 0.59 -4.81 8.79
C GLU A 31 -0.25 -3.64 9.32
N PRO A 32 -1.20 -3.15 8.53
CA PRO A 32 -2.07 -2.08 9.01
C PRO A 32 -3.01 -2.56 10.10
N ILE A 33 -3.37 -1.65 10.98
CA ILE A 33 -4.41 -1.84 11.98
C ILE A 33 -5.66 -1.19 11.44
N TYR A 34 -6.70 -1.95 11.23
CA TYR A 34 -7.95 -1.45 10.69
C TYR A 34 -8.81 -0.89 11.81
N ILE A 35 -9.19 0.36 11.67
CA ILE A 35 -10.00 1.05 12.68
C ILE A 35 -11.43 1.10 12.17
N THR A 36 -12.34 0.61 12.99
CA THR A 36 -13.77 0.62 12.67
C THR A 36 -14.49 1.68 13.47
N LYS A 37 -15.54 2.20 12.89
CA LYS A 37 -16.46 3.12 13.54
C LYS A 37 -17.87 2.64 13.27
N ASN A 38 -18.64 2.42 14.33
CA ASN A 38 -20.00 1.88 14.21
C ASN A 38 -20.07 0.57 13.45
N GLY A 39 -19.06 -0.29 13.62
CA GLY A 39 -18.99 -1.60 12.98
C GLY A 39 -18.53 -1.58 11.55
N GLU A 40 -18.16 -0.43 11.00
CA GLU A 40 -17.71 -0.30 9.62
C GLU A 40 -16.26 0.17 9.57
N GLY A 41 -15.52 -0.34 8.58
CA GLY A 41 -14.15 0.10 8.35
C GLY A 41 -14.13 1.60 8.04
N ASP A 42 -13.25 2.32 8.75
CA ASP A 42 -13.16 3.77 8.63
C ASP A 42 -11.77 4.19 8.15
N ILE A 43 -10.74 3.85 8.91
CA ILE A 43 -9.36 4.20 8.58
C ILE A 43 -8.43 3.02 8.87
N ALA A 44 -7.20 3.13 8.41
CA ALA A 44 -6.15 2.18 8.76
C ALA A 44 -4.97 2.94 9.36
N VAL A 45 -4.30 2.33 10.32
CA VAL A 45 -3.16 2.91 11.02
C VAL A 45 -1.92 2.10 10.71
N LEU A 46 -0.85 2.79 10.36
CA LEU A 46 0.46 2.20 10.09
C LEU A 46 1.52 3.05 10.77
N SER A 47 2.65 2.44 11.12
CA SER A 47 3.81 3.23 11.49
C SER A 47 4.34 3.96 10.24
N ILE A 48 5.05 5.05 10.47
CA ILE A 48 5.68 5.79 9.36
C ILE A 48 6.67 4.89 8.62
N GLU A 49 7.42 4.06 9.34
CA GLU A 49 8.37 3.12 8.72
C GLU A 49 7.66 2.11 7.83
N ALA A 50 6.51 1.58 8.27
CA ALA A 50 5.73 0.65 7.46
C ALA A 50 5.18 1.33 6.21
N LEU A 51 4.71 2.57 6.34
CA LEU A 51 4.21 3.34 5.21
C LEU A 51 5.33 3.60 4.19
N GLU A 52 6.50 3.98 4.66
CA GLU A 52 7.64 4.21 3.78
C GLU A 52 8.05 2.95 3.03
N ARG A 53 8.04 1.78 3.70
CA ARG A 53 8.34 0.51 3.05
C ARG A 53 7.30 0.18 1.98
N ARG A 54 6.03 0.43 2.24
CA ARG A 54 4.97 0.24 1.24
C ARG A 54 5.17 1.15 0.05
N ASP A 55 5.50 2.41 0.29
CA ASP A 55 5.75 3.38 -0.78
C ASP A 55 6.94 2.97 -1.63
N GLU A 56 8.02 2.49 -1.01
CA GLU A 56 9.18 1.98 -1.73
C GLU A 56 8.82 0.77 -2.58
N MET A 57 8.03 -0.16 -2.05
CA MET A 57 7.60 -1.33 -2.81
C MET A 57 6.74 -0.94 -4.01
N ILE A 58 5.86 0.02 -3.84
CA ILE A 58 5.04 0.53 -4.95
C ILE A 58 5.92 1.17 -6.01
N ARG A 59 6.88 2.00 -5.61
CA ARG A 59 7.82 2.64 -6.55
C ARG A 59 8.67 1.62 -7.28
N LEU A 60 9.16 0.61 -6.56
CA LEU A 60 9.96 -0.46 -7.17
C LEU A 60 9.14 -1.24 -8.20
N LYS A 61 7.92 -1.60 -7.85
CA LYS A 61 7.02 -2.29 -8.77
C LYS A 61 6.76 -1.45 -10.01
N ALA A 62 6.48 -0.17 -9.84
CA ALA A 62 6.25 0.74 -10.96
C ALA A 62 7.47 0.83 -11.85
N HIS A 63 8.67 0.88 -11.28
CA HIS A 63 9.91 0.92 -12.04
C HIS A 63 10.11 -0.37 -12.86
N LEU A 64 9.88 -1.52 -12.24
CA LEU A 64 10.02 -2.81 -12.92
C LEU A 64 8.98 -2.96 -14.04
N ASP A 65 7.76 -2.53 -13.80
CA ASP A 65 6.71 -2.55 -14.81
C ASP A 65 7.06 -1.61 -15.98
N LEU A 66 7.65 -0.46 -15.69
CA LEU A 66 8.07 0.49 -16.71
C LEU A 66 9.18 -0.09 -17.58
N VAL A 67 10.15 -0.78 -16.99
CA VAL A 67 11.21 -1.46 -17.74
C VAL A 67 10.62 -2.51 -18.67
N GLU A 68 9.68 -3.30 -18.20
CA GLU A 68 9.00 -4.31 -19.00
C GLU A 68 8.20 -3.67 -20.14
N GLU A 69 7.46 -2.60 -19.84
CA GLU A 69 6.71 -1.87 -20.86
C GLU A 69 7.64 -1.25 -21.91
N GLY A 70 8.80 -0.74 -21.48
CA GLY A 70 9.79 -0.21 -22.41
C GLY A 70 10.30 -1.28 -23.37
N ARG A 71 10.52 -2.49 -22.87
CA ARG A 71 10.96 -3.63 -23.69
C ARG A 71 9.87 -4.01 -24.70
N ILE A 72 8.65 -4.09 -24.26
CA ILE A 72 7.50 -4.41 -25.12
C ILE A 72 7.27 -3.29 -26.13
N ALA A 73 7.39 -2.05 -25.72
CA ALA A 73 7.22 -0.89 -26.58
C ALA A 73 8.21 -0.91 -27.73
N GLY A 74 9.48 -1.25 -27.47
CA GLY A 74 10.49 -1.39 -28.51
C GLY A 74 10.13 -2.44 -29.54
N THR A 75 9.48 -3.51 -29.12
CA THR A 75 8.99 -4.57 -30.01
C THR A 75 7.79 -4.11 -30.82
N GLN A 76 6.90 -3.32 -30.22
CA GLN A 76 5.67 -2.85 -30.84
C GLN A 76 5.81 -1.55 -31.62
N GLY A 77 6.96 -0.91 -31.55
CA GLY A 77 7.20 0.34 -32.26
C GLY A 77 6.63 1.57 -31.59
N ILE A 78 6.26 1.49 -30.30
CA ILE A 78 5.85 2.66 -29.53
C ILE A 78 7.02 3.18 -28.70
N SER A 79 6.97 4.45 -28.34
CA SER A 79 8.05 5.08 -27.58
C SER A 79 8.01 4.66 -26.12
N VAL A 80 9.16 4.74 -25.44
CA VAL A 80 9.25 4.48 -24.01
C VAL A 80 8.40 5.49 -23.23
N GLU A 81 8.36 6.74 -23.70
CA GLU A 81 7.55 7.77 -23.09
C GLU A 81 6.06 7.44 -23.13
N GLU A 82 5.60 6.96 -24.27
CA GLU A 82 4.21 6.54 -24.43
C GLU A 82 3.88 5.35 -23.54
N ALA A 83 4.78 4.37 -23.46
CA ALA A 83 4.62 3.22 -22.59
C ALA A 83 4.55 3.65 -21.13
N ARG A 84 5.42 4.61 -20.74
CA ARG A 84 5.42 5.17 -19.40
C ARG A 84 4.08 5.83 -19.07
N ASN A 85 3.55 6.63 -20.00
CA ASN A 85 2.28 7.32 -19.79
C ASN A 85 1.12 6.33 -19.62
N ARG A 86 1.11 5.26 -20.39
CA ARG A 86 0.11 4.19 -20.25
C ARG A 86 0.18 3.54 -18.87
N LEU A 87 1.39 3.28 -18.41
CA LEU A 87 1.61 2.64 -17.11
C LEU A 87 1.17 3.56 -15.97
N MET A 88 1.52 4.84 -16.05
CA MET A 88 1.14 5.81 -15.02
C MET A 88 -0.38 5.97 -14.95
N GLU A 89 -1.06 5.98 -16.08
CA GLU A 89 -2.51 6.04 -16.12
C GLU A 89 -3.13 4.79 -15.50
N LYS A 90 -2.56 3.62 -15.78
CA LYS A 90 -3.00 2.35 -15.20
C LYS A 90 -2.95 2.39 -13.68
N TYR A 91 -1.85 2.88 -13.10
CA TYR A 91 -1.73 2.98 -11.65
C TYR A 91 -2.67 4.02 -11.07
N LYS A 92 -2.86 5.13 -11.75
CA LYS A 92 -3.82 6.14 -11.34
C LYS A 92 -5.23 5.57 -11.25
N ASN A 93 -5.63 4.81 -12.27
CA ASN A 93 -6.96 4.20 -12.31
C ASN A 93 -7.12 3.09 -11.27
N ALA A 94 -6.04 2.48 -10.84
CA ALA A 94 -6.05 1.48 -9.77
C ALA A 94 -6.11 2.08 -8.35
N GLY A 95 -6.09 3.40 -8.22
CA GLY A 95 -6.15 4.06 -6.93
C GLY A 95 -4.84 4.08 -6.16
N LEU A 96 -3.75 3.91 -6.83
CA LEU A 96 -2.42 3.90 -6.20
C LEU A 96 -1.76 5.28 -6.26
#